data_44519f150e74a6eb9309a9bc55983a01
#
_entry.id   44519f150e74a6eb9309a9bc55983a01
#
_cell.length_a   1.000
_cell.length_b   1.000
_cell.length_c   1.000
_cell.angle_alpha   90.00
_cell.angle_beta   90.00
_cell.angle_gamma   90.00
#
_symmetry.space_group_name_H-M   'P 1'
#
loop_
_entity.id
_entity.type
_entity.pdbx_description
1 polymer ?
#
loop_
_entity_poly.entity_id
_entity_poly.type
_entity_poly.pdbx_seq_one_letter_code
_entity_poly.pdbx_strand_id
1 'polypeptide(L)'
;MVTRLEPRINQLARLVVERQRAEVPGFDRLPDDMQDLEIASAARHTFRGFLRSVQGLADTDAEVLRERATQRAAEGVHLTGLLRAYHVGAEVVADALCAAARPGEEAALLWLTRRLFTMVNSLAEQAAEAYLLGLADQQAAGRELAAALLRGDAPQEMAARCGLPLEPGYLVLSVRAPEPQEPVAARRLLHQVLVRLAPAADGRALSLPNEQGGHILLPLGTPHADLVRHLSTGLSRPVIAGAALAATPGDVPAAAEQAHRIAAIARSPGVHRLQDVLLDYHLAGSEDSAAELAALLDPLDGHAGLVEAVAAFLDCDLDRRRTARALRVHPNTVDNRLARAAQLTGLDPHTTHGVQLFGAALTLRRLAAGATTGSLGG
;
A
#
# COMPACT_ATOMS: atom_id res chain seq x y z
N MET A 1 -9.61 -9.24 -50.88
CA MET A 1 -9.98 -9.55 -49.49
C MET A 1 -10.27 -8.26 -48.71
N VAL A 2 -9.35 -7.31 -48.58
CA VAL A 2 -9.51 -6.03 -47.85
C VAL A 2 -10.77 -5.27 -48.25
N THR A 3 -11.00 -5.04 -49.52
CA THR A 3 -12.19 -4.34 -50.08
C THR A 3 -13.53 -5.00 -49.71
N ARG A 4 -13.51 -6.30 -49.37
CA ARG A 4 -14.71 -7.05 -48.91
C ARG A 4 -14.97 -6.85 -47.42
N LEU A 5 -13.98 -6.46 -46.64
CA LEU A 5 -14.12 -6.23 -45.17
C LEU A 5 -14.51 -4.78 -44.86
N GLU A 6 -14.13 -3.82 -45.68
CA GLU A 6 -14.38 -2.40 -45.42
C GLU A 6 -15.86 -2.06 -45.15
N PRO A 7 -16.85 -2.58 -45.94
CA PRO A 7 -18.26 -2.34 -45.65
C PRO A 7 -18.75 -2.96 -44.34
N ARG A 8 -18.01 -3.95 -43.79
CA ARG A 8 -18.38 -4.74 -42.59
C ARG A 8 -17.78 -4.17 -41.30
N ILE A 9 -17.02 -3.10 -41.32
CA ILE A 9 -16.31 -2.53 -40.17
C ILE A 9 -17.25 -2.28 -38.99
N ASN A 10 -18.45 -1.74 -39.24
CA ASN A 10 -19.42 -1.46 -38.17
C ASN A 10 -19.98 -2.76 -37.57
N GLN A 11 -20.17 -3.80 -38.36
CA GLN A 11 -20.60 -5.12 -37.89
C GLN A 11 -19.50 -5.77 -37.06
N LEU A 12 -18.24 -5.71 -37.52
CA LEU A 12 -17.08 -6.26 -36.79
C LEU A 12 -16.85 -5.54 -35.47
N ALA A 13 -17.01 -4.21 -35.43
CA ALA A 13 -16.88 -3.45 -34.21
C ALA A 13 -17.92 -3.85 -33.14
N ARG A 14 -19.16 -4.10 -33.55
CA ARG A 14 -20.19 -4.63 -32.63
C ARG A 14 -19.84 -6.03 -32.11
N LEU A 15 -19.36 -6.90 -32.99
CA LEU A 15 -18.93 -8.23 -32.61
C LEU A 15 -17.76 -8.21 -31.61
N VAL A 16 -16.84 -7.22 -31.73
CA VAL A 16 -15.78 -7.02 -30.73
C VAL A 16 -16.36 -6.67 -29.38
N VAL A 17 -17.32 -5.75 -29.29
CA VAL A 17 -17.98 -5.39 -28.02
C VAL A 17 -18.66 -6.61 -27.40
N GLU A 18 -19.40 -7.39 -28.19
CA GLU A 18 -20.07 -8.59 -27.73
C GLU A 18 -19.09 -9.63 -27.19
N ARG A 19 -18.00 -9.91 -27.92
CA ARG A 19 -16.98 -10.85 -27.47
C ARG A 19 -16.18 -10.34 -26.26
N GLN A 20 -15.85 -9.05 -26.22
CA GLN A 20 -15.17 -8.48 -25.07
C GLN A 20 -16.03 -8.54 -23.81
N ARG A 21 -17.34 -8.32 -23.92
CA ARG A 21 -18.29 -8.48 -22.80
C ARG A 21 -18.28 -9.90 -22.24
N ALA A 22 -18.12 -10.91 -23.09
CA ALA A 22 -18.10 -12.32 -22.69
C ALA A 22 -16.73 -12.80 -22.17
N GLU A 23 -15.62 -12.24 -22.68
CA GLU A 23 -14.29 -12.83 -22.54
C GLU A 23 -13.31 -11.96 -21.74
N VAL A 24 -13.60 -10.65 -21.55
CA VAL A 24 -12.69 -9.73 -20.82
C VAL A 24 -13.13 -9.61 -19.37
N PRO A 25 -12.30 -10.04 -18.40
CA PRO A 25 -12.62 -9.89 -16.98
C PRO A 25 -12.84 -8.43 -16.57
N GLY A 26 -13.95 -8.15 -15.89
CA GLY A 26 -14.28 -6.81 -15.41
C GLY A 26 -14.91 -5.89 -16.44
N PHE A 27 -15.23 -6.38 -17.63
CA PHE A 27 -15.92 -5.59 -18.66
C PHE A 27 -17.30 -5.11 -18.17
N ASP A 28 -17.99 -5.91 -17.38
CA ASP A 28 -19.28 -5.63 -16.75
C ASP A 28 -19.24 -4.47 -15.72
N ARG A 29 -18.05 -4.09 -15.26
CA ARG A 29 -17.84 -2.97 -14.33
C ARG A 29 -17.68 -1.62 -15.04
N LEU A 30 -17.52 -1.63 -16.34
CA LEU A 30 -17.40 -0.41 -17.13
C LEU A 30 -18.79 0.25 -17.29
N PRO A 31 -18.88 1.60 -17.30
CA PRO A 31 -20.12 2.31 -17.61
C PRO A 31 -20.71 1.89 -18.97
N ASP A 32 -22.04 1.89 -19.09
CA ASP A 32 -22.74 1.41 -20.30
C ASP A 32 -22.39 2.23 -21.56
N ASP A 33 -22.23 3.55 -21.41
CA ASP A 33 -21.80 4.45 -22.49
C ASP A 33 -20.39 4.12 -23.00
N MET A 34 -19.51 3.75 -22.09
CA MET A 34 -18.17 3.28 -22.42
C MET A 34 -18.19 1.96 -23.16
N GLN A 35 -18.99 0.98 -22.68
CA GLN A 35 -19.09 -0.33 -23.29
C GLN A 35 -19.59 -0.26 -24.75
N ASP A 36 -20.64 0.51 -25.02
CA ASP A 36 -21.32 0.50 -26.31
C ASP A 36 -20.77 1.53 -27.30
N LEU A 37 -20.34 2.70 -26.84
CA LEU A 37 -19.92 3.79 -27.73
C LEU A 37 -18.41 3.89 -27.88
N GLU A 38 -17.66 3.95 -26.78
CA GLU A 38 -16.21 4.19 -26.83
C GLU A 38 -15.47 2.97 -27.38
N ILE A 39 -15.79 1.76 -26.89
CA ILE A 39 -15.13 0.53 -27.34
C ILE A 39 -15.45 0.23 -28.79
N ALA A 40 -16.71 0.40 -29.23
CA ALA A 40 -17.05 0.25 -30.62
C ALA A 40 -16.37 1.30 -31.52
N SER A 41 -16.21 2.54 -31.04
CA SER A 41 -15.47 3.60 -31.74
C SER A 41 -13.98 3.25 -31.84
N ALA A 42 -13.37 2.77 -30.77
CA ALA A 42 -11.99 2.31 -30.74
C ALA A 42 -11.76 1.16 -31.73
N ALA A 43 -12.64 0.14 -31.73
CA ALA A 43 -12.55 -0.98 -32.64
C ALA A 43 -12.65 -0.52 -34.11
N ARG A 44 -13.60 0.38 -34.43
CA ARG A 44 -13.71 0.94 -35.79
C ARG A 44 -12.43 1.68 -36.22
N HIS A 45 -11.85 2.46 -35.31
CA HIS A 45 -10.62 3.21 -35.58
C HIS A 45 -9.46 2.26 -35.87
N THR A 46 -9.26 1.27 -35.01
CA THR A 46 -8.19 0.25 -35.17
C THR A 46 -8.35 -0.56 -36.44
N PHE A 47 -9.57 -0.98 -36.79
CA PHE A 47 -9.83 -1.72 -38.04
C PHE A 47 -9.56 -0.89 -39.29
N ARG A 48 -9.96 0.38 -39.29
CA ARG A 48 -9.62 1.29 -40.39
C ARG A 48 -8.12 1.50 -40.53
N GLY A 49 -7.41 1.64 -39.39
CA GLY A 49 -5.96 1.72 -39.33
C GLY A 49 -5.30 0.48 -39.93
N PHE A 50 -5.76 -0.73 -39.55
CA PHE A 50 -5.29 -1.97 -40.16
C PHE A 50 -5.47 -2.00 -41.68
N LEU A 51 -6.68 -1.71 -42.17
CA LEU A 51 -6.94 -1.72 -43.61
C LEU A 51 -6.09 -0.70 -44.38
N ARG A 52 -5.88 0.50 -43.82
CA ARG A 52 -5.00 1.52 -44.41
C ARG A 52 -3.53 1.09 -44.39
N SER A 53 -3.05 0.50 -43.32
CA SER A 53 -1.67 0.01 -43.20
C SER A 53 -1.35 -1.07 -44.23
N VAL A 54 -2.33 -1.91 -44.56
CA VAL A 54 -2.23 -2.95 -45.60
C VAL A 54 -2.18 -2.35 -46.99
N GLN A 55 -2.80 -1.18 -47.20
CA GLN A 55 -2.78 -0.44 -48.47
C GLN A 55 -1.55 0.46 -48.60
N GLY A 56 -0.61 0.44 -47.65
CA GLY A 56 0.58 1.31 -47.67
C GLY A 56 0.30 2.76 -47.28
N LEU A 57 -0.89 3.05 -46.75
CA LEU A 57 -1.27 4.34 -46.21
C LEU A 57 -0.85 4.47 -44.73
N ALA A 58 -0.78 5.72 -44.23
CA ALA A 58 -0.28 6.04 -42.90
C ALA A 58 -0.84 5.13 -41.78
N ASP A 59 0.02 4.84 -40.81
CA ASP A 59 -0.23 3.92 -39.68
C ASP A 59 -1.34 4.44 -38.76
N THR A 60 -1.85 3.57 -37.91
CA THR A 60 -2.84 3.87 -36.86
C THR A 60 -2.30 4.97 -35.96
N ASP A 61 -3.16 5.90 -35.57
CA ASP A 61 -2.82 7.03 -34.69
C ASP A 61 -2.42 6.50 -33.29
N ALA A 62 -1.11 6.23 -33.15
CA ALA A 62 -0.52 5.63 -31.95
C ALA A 62 -0.72 6.49 -30.70
N GLU A 63 -0.91 7.82 -30.90
CA GLU A 63 -1.12 8.76 -29.81
C GLU A 63 -2.51 8.58 -29.16
N VAL A 64 -3.55 8.42 -29.96
CA VAL A 64 -4.91 8.13 -29.47
C VAL A 64 -4.96 6.82 -28.67
N LEU A 65 -4.18 5.82 -29.09
CA LEU A 65 -4.12 4.54 -28.36
C LEU A 65 -3.38 4.66 -27.03
N ARG A 66 -2.29 5.42 -26.98
CA ARG A 66 -1.55 5.71 -25.77
C ARG A 66 -2.40 6.50 -24.77
N GLU A 67 -3.06 7.57 -25.22
CA GLU A 67 -3.96 8.38 -24.41
C GLU A 67 -5.07 7.51 -23.76
N ARG A 68 -5.70 6.65 -24.56
CA ARG A 68 -6.70 5.70 -24.05
C ARG A 68 -6.13 4.70 -23.04
N ALA A 69 -4.93 4.17 -23.28
CA ALA A 69 -4.32 3.23 -22.34
C ALA A 69 -4.00 3.91 -21.00
N THR A 70 -3.50 5.14 -21.02
CA THR A 70 -3.29 5.96 -19.82
C THR A 70 -4.60 6.24 -19.08
N GLN A 71 -5.67 6.58 -19.83
CA GLN A 71 -7.00 6.79 -19.26
C GLN A 71 -7.53 5.52 -18.58
N ARG A 72 -7.39 4.34 -19.22
CA ARG A 72 -7.80 3.04 -18.62
C ARG A 72 -7.03 2.72 -17.35
N ALA A 73 -5.76 3.10 -17.26
CA ALA A 73 -4.99 2.98 -16.01
C ALA A 73 -5.60 3.84 -14.90
N ALA A 74 -5.97 5.10 -15.21
CA ALA A 74 -6.61 6.02 -14.26
C ALA A 74 -8.00 5.54 -13.80
N GLU A 75 -8.75 4.86 -14.67
CA GLU A 75 -10.06 4.27 -14.39
C GLU A 75 -9.98 2.94 -13.62
N GLY A 76 -8.78 2.44 -13.31
CA GLY A 76 -8.57 1.21 -12.57
C GLY A 76 -8.81 -0.08 -13.38
N VAL A 77 -8.88 0.00 -14.69
CA VAL A 77 -8.96 -1.17 -15.58
C VAL A 77 -7.67 -1.96 -15.50
N HIS A 78 -7.74 -3.26 -15.21
CA HIS A 78 -6.52 -4.08 -15.15
C HIS A 78 -5.81 -4.21 -16.50
N LEU A 79 -4.47 -4.09 -16.50
CA LEU A 79 -3.65 -4.22 -17.71
C LEU A 79 -3.94 -5.52 -18.48
N THR A 80 -4.13 -6.63 -17.76
CA THR A 80 -4.47 -7.92 -18.38
C THR A 80 -5.79 -7.89 -19.13
N GLY A 81 -6.79 -7.18 -18.61
CA GLY A 81 -8.08 -6.96 -19.28
C GLY A 81 -7.91 -6.10 -20.54
N LEU A 82 -7.13 -5.01 -20.45
CA LEU A 82 -6.83 -4.17 -21.58
C LEU A 82 -6.12 -4.94 -22.71
N LEU A 83 -5.09 -5.73 -22.39
CA LEU A 83 -4.38 -6.55 -23.37
C LEU A 83 -5.29 -7.64 -23.97
N ARG A 84 -6.12 -8.29 -23.15
CA ARG A 84 -7.09 -9.28 -23.66
C ARG A 84 -8.07 -8.64 -24.66
N ALA A 85 -8.50 -7.40 -24.39
CA ALA A 85 -9.39 -6.67 -25.31
C ALA A 85 -8.76 -6.47 -26.70
N TYR A 86 -7.46 -6.17 -26.79
CA TYR A 86 -6.75 -6.09 -28.08
C TYR A 86 -6.71 -7.44 -28.79
N HIS A 87 -6.44 -8.53 -28.07
CA HIS A 87 -6.40 -9.87 -28.67
C HIS A 87 -7.78 -10.31 -29.17
N VAL A 88 -8.85 -10.08 -28.41
CA VAL A 88 -10.22 -10.34 -28.85
C VAL A 88 -10.55 -9.59 -30.13
N GLY A 89 -10.14 -8.32 -30.23
CA GLY A 89 -10.29 -7.53 -31.47
C GLY A 89 -9.56 -8.16 -32.66
N ALA A 90 -8.34 -8.65 -32.43
CA ALA A 90 -7.55 -9.33 -33.46
C ALA A 90 -8.16 -10.66 -33.92
N GLU A 91 -8.69 -11.44 -32.98
CA GLU A 91 -9.41 -12.70 -33.29
C GLU A 91 -10.60 -12.44 -34.18
N VAL A 92 -11.42 -11.41 -33.89
CA VAL A 92 -12.55 -11.02 -34.74
C VAL A 92 -12.12 -10.65 -36.15
N VAL A 93 -11.00 -9.93 -36.28
CA VAL A 93 -10.45 -9.59 -37.62
C VAL A 93 -9.94 -10.82 -38.35
N ALA A 94 -9.22 -11.70 -37.66
CA ALA A 94 -8.69 -12.95 -38.23
C ALA A 94 -9.82 -13.85 -38.73
N ASP A 95 -10.87 -14.04 -37.93
CA ASP A 95 -12.07 -14.80 -38.32
C ASP A 95 -12.75 -14.19 -39.57
N ALA A 96 -12.86 -12.86 -39.61
CA ALA A 96 -13.42 -12.15 -40.74
C ALA A 96 -12.57 -12.28 -42.01
N LEU A 97 -11.23 -12.26 -41.88
CA LEU A 97 -10.30 -12.51 -42.98
C LEU A 97 -10.46 -13.92 -43.53
N CYS A 98 -10.51 -14.93 -42.65
CA CYS A 98 -10.72 -16.32 -43.03
C CYS A 98 -12.06 -16.52 -43.76
N ALA A 99 -13.14 -15.94 -43.22
CA ALA A 99 -14.47 -16.02 -43.83
C ALA A 99 -14.59 -15.27 -45.17
N ALA A 100 -13.74 -14.24 -45.39
CA ALA A 100 -13.73 -13.48 -46.65
C ALA A 100 -12.78 -14.07 -47.72
N ALA A 101 -11.93 -15.02 -47.35
CA ALA A 101 -10.97 -15.65 -48.25
C ALA A 101 -11.66 -16.52 -49.32
N ARG A 102 -11.14 -16.51 -50.54
CA ARG A 102 -11.58 -17.36 -51.66
C ARG A 102 -10.49 -18.36 -52.04
N PRO A 103 -10.83 -19.48 -52.66
CA PRO A 103 -9.83 -20.38 -53.22
C PRO A 103 -8.80 -19.66 -54.06
N GLY A 104 -7.51 -19.91 -53.82
CA GLY A 104 -6.39 -19.22 -54.47
C GLY A 104 -5.92 -17.93 -53.79
N GLU A 105 -6.54 -17.49 -52.69
CA GLU A 105 -6.11 -16.31 -51.93
C GLU A 105 -5.32 -16.71 -50.65
N GLU A 106 -4.85 -17.95 -50.49
CA GLU A 106 -4.20 -18.48 -49.28
C GLU A 106 -2.92 -17.68 -48.91
N ALA A 107 -2.10 -17.35 -49.91
CA ALA A 107 -0.88 -16.55 -49.71
C ALA A 107 -1.21 -15.15 -49.21
N ALA A 108 -2.28 -14.54 -49.71
CA ALA A 108 -2.75 -13.21 -49.30
C ALA A 108 -3.33 -13.27 -47.85
N LEU A 109 -4.07 -14.33 -47.53
CA LEU A 109 -4.59 -14.56 -46.19
C LEU A 109 -3.44 -14.67 -45.17
N LEU A 110 -2.43 -15.51 -45.48
CA LEU A 110 -1.26 -15.68 -44.60
C LEU A 110 -0.53 -14.36 -44.39
N TRP A 111 -0.32 -13.58 -45.45
CA TRP A 111 0.33 -12.27 -45.35
C TRP A 111 -0.49 -11.29 -44.50
N LEU A 112 -1.80 -11.21 -44.69
CA LEU A 112 -2.70 -10.37 -43.91
C LEU A 112 -2.72 -10.76 -42.44
N THR A 113 -2.80 -12.05 -42.13
CA THR A 113 -2.76 -12.57 -40.75
C THR A 113 -1.43 -12.24 -40.10
N ARG A 114 -0.31 -12.42 -40.81
CA ARG A 114 1.01 -12.02 -40.28
C ARG A 114 1.09 -10.51 -40.00
N ARG A 115 0.54 -9.68 -40.88
CA ARG A 115 0.49 -8.21 -40.69
C ARG A 115 -0.39 -7.83 -39.51
N LEU A 116 -1.53 -8.51 -39.32
CA LEU A 116 -2.40 -8.34 -38.17
C LEU A 116 -1.66 -8.65 -36.85
N PHE A 117 -0.95 -9.79 -36.80
CA PHE A 117 -0.14 -10.13 -35.61
C PHE A 117 0.92 -9.08 -35.30
N THR A 118 1.65 -8.60 -36.29
CA THR A 118 2.65 -7.54 -36.12
C THR A 118 2.01 -6.28 -35.56
N MET A 119 0.85 -5.88 -36.08
CA MET A 119 0.14 -4.69 -35.61
C MET A 119 -0.36 -4.87 -34.17
N VAL A 120 -0.97 -6.02 -33.84
CA VAL A 120 -1.50 -6.28 -32.49
C VAL A 120 -0.39 -6.30 -31.45
N ASN A 121 0.76 -6.92 -31.74
CA ASN A 121 1.90 -6.89 -30.84
C ASN A 121 2.41 -5.45 -30.61
N SER A 122 2.56 -4.65 -31.66
CA SER A 122 2.96 -3.26 -31.53
C SER A 122 1.96 -2.43 -30.71
N LEU A 123 0.65 -2.63 -30.93
CA LEU A 123 -0.40 -1.95 -30.17
C LEU A 123 -0.40 -2.39 -28.69
N ALA A 124 -0.21 -3.69 -28.43
CA ALA A 124 -0.14 -4.23 -27.06
C ALA A 124 1.08 -3.68 -26.31
N GLU A 125 2.24 -3.61 -26.96
CA GLU A 125 3.47 -3.03 -26.38
C GLU A 125 3.27 -1.55 -26.03
N GLN A 126 2.79 -0.75 -26.99
CA GLN A 126 2.55 0.67 -26.78
C GLN A 126 1.48 0.94 -25.71
N ALA A 127 0.41 0.14 -25.70
CA ALA A 127 -0.63 0.26 -24.68
C ALA A 127 -0.12 -0.13 -23.29
N ALA A 128 0.70 -1.18 -23.20
CA ALA A 128 1.30 -1.59 -21.93
C ALA A 128 2.26 -0.52 -21.39
N GLU A 129 3.11 0.04 -22.26
CA GLU A 129 4.03 1.12 -21.88
C GLU A 129 3.28 2.36 -21.39
N ALA A 130 2.28 2.84 -22.15
CA ALA A 130 1.48 4.00 -21.78
C ALA A 130 0.67 3.77 -20.51
N TYR A 131 0.13 2.57 -20.33
CA TYR A 131 -0.57 2.16 -19.10
C TYR A 131 0.36 2.21 -17.88
N LEU A 132 1.58 1.67 -17.99
CA LEU A 132 2.57 1.67 -16.90
C LEU A 132 3.06 3.07 -16.57
N LEU A 133 3.24 3.93 -17.56
CA LEU A 133 3.58 5.34 -17.37
C LEU A 133 2.45 6.08 -16.65
N GLY A 134 1.20 5.92 -17.10
CA GLY A 134 0.03 6.51 -16.44
C GLY A 134 -0.11 6.06 -14.99
N LEU A 135 0.15 4.78 -14.70
CA LEU A 135 0.14 4.26 -13.34
C LEU A 135 1.27 4.86 -12.48
N ALA A 136 2.46 5.04 -13.05
CA ALA A 136 3.59 5.67 -12.35
C ALA A 136 3.32 7.15 -12.04
N ASP A 137 2.73 7.88 -12.97
CA ASP A 137 2.32 9.29 -12.79
C ASP A 137 1.25 9.42 -11.71
N GLN A 138 0.26 8.53 -11.70
CA GLN A 138 -0.78 8.51 -10.68
C GLN A 138 -0.21 8.20 -9.29
N GLN A 139 0.76 7.28 -9.20
CA GLN A 139 1.45 7.00 -7.95
C GLN A 139 2.32 8.19 -7.49
N ALA A 140 2.95 8.91 -8.42
CA ALA A 140 3.70 10.12 -8.11
C ALA A 140 2.77 11.22 -7.58
N ALA A 141 1.64 11.48 -8.26
CA ALA A 141 0.61 12.42 -7.84
C ALA A 141 0.06 12.06 -6.44
N GLY A 142 -0.21 10.77 -6.20
CA GLY A 142 -0.64 10.29 -4.88
C GLY A 142 0.39 10.55 -3.77
N ARG A 143 1.69 10.38 -4.06
CA ARG A 143 2.76 10.71 -3.10
C ARG A 143 2.87 12.21 -2.84
N GLU A 144 2.71 13.05 -3.86
CA GLU A 144 2.71 14.51 -3.70
C GLU A 144 1.54 14.97 -2.84
N LEU A 145 0.33 14.45 -3.06
CA LEU A 145 -0.83 14.75 -2.24
C LEU A 145 -0.65 14.24 -0.80
N ALA A 146 -0.12 13.02 -0.62
CA ALA A 146 0.18 12.50 0.72
C ALA A 146 1.18 13.38 1.47
N ALA A 147 2.23 13.84 0.78
CA ALA A 147 3.23 14.72 1.36
C ALA A 147 2.64 16.08 1.74
N ALA A 148 1.77 16.67 0.92
CA ALA A 148 1.09 17.93 1.22
C ALA A 148 0.14 17.77 2.43
N LEU A 149 -0.64 16.69 2.49
CA LEU A 149 -1.50 16.37 3.62
C LEU A 149 -0.71 16.22 4.91
N LEU A 150 0.39 15.45 4.87
CA LEU A 150 1.22 15.20 6.06
C LEU A 150 1.95 16.45 6.57
N ARG A 151 2.26 17.42 5.69
CA ARG A 151 2.84 18.71 6.09
C ARG A 151 1.80 19.79 6.40
N GLY A 152 0.54 19.61 5.99
CA GLY A 152 -0.50 20.64 6.07
C GLY A 152 -0.36 21.74 5.01
N ASP A 153 0.34 21.48 3.91
CA ASP A 153 0.67 22.44 2.85
C ASP A 153 -0.43 22.46 1.77
N ALA A 154 -1.45 23.32 1.93
CA ALA A 154 -2.51 23.58 0.95
C ALA A 154 -3.02 22.29 0.22
N PRO A 155 -3.54 21.28 0.95
CA PRO A 155 -3.89 20.00 0.36
C PRO A 155 -4.99 20.09 -0.71
N GLN A 156 -5.86 21.12 -0.65
CA GLN A 156 -6.90 21.37 -1.64
C GLN A 156 -6.30 21.75 -3.01
N GLU A 157 -5.33 22.66 -3.01
CA GLU A 157 -4.65 23.07 -4.25
C GLU A 157 -3.83 21.93 -4.83
N MET A 158 -3.19 21.14 -3.96
CA MET A 158 -2.42 19.99 -4.38
C MET A 158 -3.33 18.92 -5.00
N ALA A 159 -4.45 18.59 -4.38
CA ALA A 159 -5.44 17.64 -4.90
C ALA A 159 -5.94 18.06 -6.27
N ALA A 160 -6.30 19.36 -6.44
CA ALA A 160 -6.73 19.90 -7.71
C ALA A 160 -5.63 19.82 -8.79
N ARG A 161 -4.38 20.13 -8.43
CA ARG A 161 -3.23 20.06 -9.35
C ARG A 161 -2.93 18.63 -9.78
N CYS A 162 -3.05 17.68 -8.85
CA CYS A 162 -2.81 16.26 -9.11
C CYS A 162 -4.00 15.56 -9.79
N GLY A 163 -5.16 16.22 -9.92
CA GLY A 163 -6.38 15.60 -10.42
C GLY A 163 -6.93 14.48 -9.55
N LEU A 164 -6.60 14.49 -8.24
CA LEU A 164 -7.01 13.47 -7.29
C LEU A 164 -8.14 14.00 -6.38
N PRO A 165 -9.11 13.13 -5.99
CA PRO A 165 -10.12 13.52 -5.02
C PRO A 165 -9.49 13.74 -3.65
N LEU A 166 -9.92 14.81 -2.97
CA LEU A 166 -9.59 15.06 -1.58
C LEU A 166 -10.70 14.47 -0.71
N GLU A 167 -10.36 13.54 0.16
CA GLU A 167 -11.33 12.95 1.09
C GLU A 167 -11.69 13.95 2.21
N PRO A 168 -12.91 13.88 2.76
CA PRO A 168 -13.33 14.75 3.85
C PRO A 168 -12.51 14.53 5.14
N GLY A 169 -11.96 13.34 5.33
CA GLY A 169 -11.09 12.98 6.44
C GLY A 169 -10.37 11.68 6.18
N TYR A 170 -9.40 11.37 7.04
CA TYR A 170 -8.49 10.23 6.85
C TYR A 170 -8.29 9.42 8.14
N LEU A 171 -8.14 8.12 7.96
CA LEU A 171 -7.47 7.27 8.94
C LEU A 171 -5.98 7.24 8.58
N VAL A 172 -5.14 7.79 9.43
CA VAL A 172 -3.71 7.87 9.24
C VAL A 172 -3.04 6.70 9.95
N LEU A 173 -2.27 5.91 9.21
CA LEU A 173 -1.44 4.83 9.74
C LEU A 173 0.02 5.23 9.64
N SER A 174 0.77 5.07 10.72
CA SER A 174 2.24 5.07 10.70
C SER A 174 2.72 3.62 10.83
N VAL A 175 3.44 3.14 9.82
CA VAL A 175 3.82 1.73 9.67
C VAL A 175 5.32 1.59 9.83
N ARG A 176 5.76 0.65 10.69
CA ARG A 176 7.17 0.28 10.83
C ARG A 176 7.34 -1.23 11.05
N ALA A 177 8.55 -1.72 10.85
CA ALA A 177 8.94 -3.05 11.31
C ALA A 177 9.25 -3.03 12.81
N PRO A 178 9.11 -4.18 13.53
CA PRO A 178 9.52 -4.30 14.92
C PRO A 178 11.02 -4.02 15.13
N GLU A 179 11.84 -4.44 14.18
CA GLU A 179 13.30 -4.25 14.20
C GLU A 179 13.72 -3.25 13.12
N PRO A 180 14.81 -2.48 13.35
CA PRO A 180 15.38 -1.59 12.34
C PRO A 180 15.67 -2.35 11.04
N GLN A 181 15.41 -1.71 9.91
CA GLN A 181 15.58 -2.31 8.58
C GLN A 181 16.34 -1.35 7.65
N GLU A 182 16.95 -1.94 6.63
CA GLU A 182 17.47 -1.18 5.49
C GLU A 182 16.34 -0.41 4.80
N PRO A 183 16.57 0.81 4.29
CA PRO A 183 15.53 1.66 3.68
C PRO A 183 14.77 0.97 2.54
N VAL A 184 15.42 0.09 1.78
CA VAL A 184 14.78 -0.68 0.70
C VAL A 184 13.79 -1.70 1.27
N ALA A 185 14.14 -2.35 2.38
CA ALA A 185 13.27 -3.32 3.04
C ALA A 185 12.07 -2.63 3.68
N ALA A 186 12.26 -1.46 4.29
CA ALA A 186 11.20 -0.63 4.85
C ALA A 186 10.18 -0.17 3.78
N ARG A 187 10.65 0.29 2.62
CA ARG A 187 9.78 0.64 1.49
C ARG A 187 9.01 -0.56 0.94
N ARG A 188 9.64 -1.73 0.85
CA ARG A 188 8.97 -2.97 0.45
C ARG A 188 7.85 -3.34 1.41
N LEU A 189 8.11 -3.24 2.71
CA LEU A 189 7.12 -3.51 3.74
C LEU A 189 5.91 -2.59 3.60
N LEU A 190 6.14 -1.28 3.49
CA LEU A 190 5.08 -0.30 3.27
C LEU A 190 4.26 -0.61 2.02
N HIS A 191 4.92 -0.96 0.92
CA HIS A 191 4.24 -1.34 -0.32
C HIS A 191 3.39 -2.60 -0.15
N GLN A 192 3.88 -3.63 0.55
CA GLN A 192 3.09 -4.84 0.84
C GLN A 192 1.85 -4.51 1.69
N VAL A 193 2.00 -3.63 2.69
CA VAL A 193 0.87 -3.15 3.50
C VAL A 193 -0.13 -2.39 2.64
N LEU A 194 0.33 -1.45 1.82
CA LEU A 194 -0.53 -0.65 0.93
C LEU A 194 -1.34 -1.54 -0.03
N VAL A 195 -0.70 -2.49 -0.71
CA VAL A 195 -1.37 -3.42 -1.64
C VAL A 195 -2.47 -4.21 -0.94
N ARG A 196 -2.27 -4.58 0.32
CA ARG A 196 -3.28 -5.31 1.10
C ARG A 196 -4.43 -4.44 1.59
N LEU A 197 -4.18 -3.17 1.84
CA LEU A 197 -5.21 -2.22 2.28
C LEU A 197 -5.97 -1.58 1.11
N ALA A 198 -5.41 -1.63 -0.10
CA ALA A 198 -6.02 -1.03 -1.29
C ALA A 198 -7.48 -1.48 -1.56
N PRO A 199 -7.84 -2.78 -1.42
CA PRO A 199 -9.23 -3.21 -1.61
C PRO A 199 -10.21 -2.61 -0.59
N ALA A 200 -9.75 -2.41 0.67
CA ALA A 200 -10.58 -1.81 1.72
C ALA A 200 -10.76 -0.29 1.57
N ALA A 201 -9.93 0.33 0.74
CA ALA A 201 -9.94 1.77 0.47
C ALA A 201 -10.41 2.11 -0.96
N ASP A 202 -10.97 1.15 -1.69
CA ASP A 202 -11.40 1.32 -3.10
C ASP A 202 -10.31 1.95 -3.99
N GLY A 203 -9.04 1.60 -3.75
CA GLY A 203 -7.90 2.16 -4.48
C GLY A 203 -7.53 3.61 -4.13
N ARG A 204 -8.22 4.25 -3.17
CA ARG A 204 -8.01 5.66 -2.78
C ARG A 204 -7.00 5.86 -1.64
N ALA A 205 -6.27 4.80 -1.29
CA ALA A 205 -5.22 4.87 -0.28
C ALA A 205 -4.02 5.68 -0.80
N LEU A 206 -3.57 6.66 -0.02
CA LEU A 206 -2.35 7.40 -0.30
C LEU A 206 -1.22 6.89 0.60
N SER A 207 0.03 6.98 0.15
CA SER A 207 1.17 6.60 0.98
C SER A 207 2.40 7.46 0.75
N LEU A 208 3.15 7.68 1.82
CA LEU A 208 4.45 8.33 1.77
C LEU A 208 5.47 7.48 2.54
N PRO A 209 6.44 6.86 1.83
CA PRO A 209 7.49 6.09 2.48
C PRO A 209 8.49 6.99 3.21
N ASN A 210 9.04 6.48 4.30
CA ASN A 210 10.19 7.04 5.00
C ASN A 210 11.24 5.95 5.28
N GLU A 211 12.29 6.25 6.02
CA GLU A 211 13.40 5.32 6.30
C GLU A 211 12.97 4.10 7.15
N GLN A 212 11.96 4.23 8.00
CA GLN A 212 11.51 3.17 8.91
C GLN A 212 10.31 2.38 8.39
N GLY A 213 9.65 2.87 7.33
CA GLY A 213 8.42 2.33 6.76
C GLY A 213 7.64 3.43 6.05
N GLY A 214 6.80 4.17 6.77
CA GLY A 214 6.10 5.34 6.24
C GLY A 214 4.68 5.51 6.75
N HIS A 215 3.97 6.42 6.10
CA HIS A 215 2.58 6.72 6.39
C HIS A 215 1.66 6.21 5.30
N ILE A 216 0.48 5.74 5.68
CA ILE A 216 -0.63 5.40 4.79
C ILE A 216 -1.84 6.20 5.26
N LEU A 217 -2.49 6.88 4.32
CA LEU A 217 -3.71 7.63 4.55
C LEU A 217 -4.85 6.90 3.84
N LEU A 218 -5.84 6.46 4.60
CA LEU A 218 -7.02 5.77 4.11
C LEU A 218 -8.23 6.70 4.23
N PRO A 219 -9.20 6.66 3.32
CA PRO A 219 -10.43 7.41 3.47
C PRO A 219 -11.09 7.14 4.82
N LEU A 220 -11.67 8.19 5.42
CA LEU A 220 -12.44 8.05 6.66
C LEU A 220 -13.63 7.11 6.42
N GLY A 221 -13.82 6.15 7.32
CA GLY A 221 -14.85 5.12 7.16
C GLY A 221 -14.31 3.75 6.71
N THR A 222 -13.04 3.64 6.38
CA THR A 222 -12.39 2.34 6.14
C THR A 222 -12.53 1.46 7.40
N PRO A 223 -13.14 0.23 7.30
CA PRO A 223 -13.45 -0.57 8.48
C PRO A 223 -12.19 -1.02 9.23
N HIS A 224 -12.12 -0.74 10.53
CA HIS A 224 -10.97 -1.12 11.35
C HIS A 224 -10.74 -2.64 11.42
N ALA A 225 -11.82 -3.43 11.47
CA ALA A 225 -11.72 -4.89 11.47
C ALA A 225 -11.01 -5.43 10.23
N ASP A 226 -11.21 -4.77 9.08
CA ASP A 226 -10.53 -5.11 7.84
C ASP A 226 -9.04 -4.80 7.91
N LEU A 227 -8.67 -3.68 8.52
CA LEU A 227 -7.26 -3.31 8.72
C LEU A 227 -6.52 -4.36 9.56
N VAL A 228 -7.08 -4.75 10.72
CA VAL A 228 -6.48 -5.75 11.59
C VAL A 228 -6.33 -7.08 10.85
N ARG A 229 -7.38 -7.51 10.14
CA ARG A 229 -7.36 -8.76 9.38
C ARG A 229 -6.29 -8.74 8.26
N HIS A 230 -6.23 -7.67 7.47
CA HIS A 230 -5.30 -7.56 6.35
C HIS A 230 -3.84 -7.42 6.81
N LEU A 231 -3.59 -6.84 7.98
CA LEU A 231 -2.24 -6.65 8.51
C LEU A 231 -1.75 -7.82 9.39
N SER A 232 -2.66 -8.65 9.92
CA SER A 232 -2.29 -9.82 10.73
C SER A 232 -1.99 -11.08 9.90
N THR A 233 -2.41 -11.14 8.63
CA THR A 233 -2.27 -12.34 7.80
C THR A 233 -1.48 -12.08 6.53
N GLY A 234 -0.50 -12.95 6.25
CA GLY A 234 0.18 -13.05 4.94
C GLY A 234 1.14 -11.92 4.61
N LEU A 235 1.57 -11.09 5.54
CA LEU A 235 2.76 -10.26 5.37
C LEU A 235 4.00 -11.13 5.51
N SER A 236 5.05 -10.84 4.73
CA SER A 236 6.32 -11.58 4.79
C SER A 236 7.05 -11.39 6.13
N ARG A 237 6.71 -10.34 6.87
CA ARG A 237 7.27 -9.97 8.17
C ARG A 237 6.21 -9.32 9.05
N PRO A 238 6.33 -9.41 10.38
CA PRO A 238 5.44 -8.70 11.29
C PRO A 238 5.58 -7.18 11.14
N VAL A 239 4.47 -6.47 11.38
CA VAL A 239 4.35 -5.02 11.24
C VAL A 239 3.78 -4.44 12.52
N ILE A 240 4.28 -3.29 12.92
CA ILE A 240 3.68 -2.42 13.93
C ILE A 240 3.10 -1.20 13.23
N ALA A 241 1.81 -0.96 13.41
CA ALA A 241 1.14 0.21 12.86
C ALA A 241 0.44 0.99 13.97
N GLY A 242 0.74 2.26 14.10
CA GLY A 242 -0.04 3.20 14.91
C GLY A 242 -1.15 3.81 14.05
N ALA A 243 -2.35 3.97 14.60
CA ALA A 243 -3.52 4.48 13.91
C ALA A 243 -4.11 5.69 14.63
N ALA A 244 -4.36 6.78 13.90
CA ALA A 244 -5.03 7.97 14.38
C ALA A 244 -6.02 8.52 13.34
N LEU A 245 -7.07 9.19 13.80
CA LEU A 245 -8.11 9.75 12.94
C LEU A 245 -7.86 11.24 12.70
N ALA A 246 -7.91 11.65 11.44
CA ALA A 246 -7.99 13.03 11.00
C ALA A 246 -9.43 13.27 10.50
N ALA A 247 -10.21 14.07 11.23
CA ALA A 247 -11.59 14.37 10.88
C ALA A 247 -11.69 15.23 9.62
N THR A 248 -10.67 16.06 9.39
CA THR A 248 -10.51 16.89 8.21
C THR A 248 -9.11 16.75 7.61
N PRO A 249 -8.88 17.15 6.36
CA PRO A 249 -7.52 17.19 5.78
C PRO A 249 -6.52 18.03 6.59
N GLY A 250 -7.00 19.09 7.26
CA GLY A 250 -6.19 19.95 8.12
C GLY A 250 -5.68 19.25 9.40
N ASP A 251 -6.35 18.19 9.84
CA ASP A 251 -5.97 17.43 11.04
C ASP A 251 -4.93 16.35 10.75
N VAL A 252 -4.62 16.10 9.47
CA VAL A 252 -3.71 15.03 9.05
C VAL A 252 -2.32 15.14 9.67
N PRO A 253 -1.67 16.33 9.76
CA PRO A 253 -0.36 16.45 10.39
C PRO A 253 -0.37 15.99 11.85
N ALA A 254 -1.35 16.44 12.63
CA ALA A 254 -1.49 16.06 14.05
C ALA A 254 -1.80 14.56 14.21
N ALA A 255 -2.66 14.02 13.36
CA ALA A 255 -2.96 12.58 13.34
C ALA A 255 -1.73 11.74 12.94
N ALA A 256 -0.91 12.21 12.02
CA ALA A 256 0.32 11.53 11.60
C ALA A 256 1.35 11.48 12.73
N GLU A 257 1.54 12.58 13.44
CA GLU A 257 2.40 12.63 14.63
C GLU A 257 1.88 11.69 15.72
N GLN A 258 0.58 11.71 16.00
CA GLN A 258 -0.04 10.79 16.94
C GLN A 258 0.15 9.33 16.55
N ALA A 259 -0.13 8.98 15.29
CA ALA A 259 0.05 7.62 14.77
C ALA A 259 1.51 7.16 14.84
N HIS A 260 2.46 8.07 14.53
CA HIS A 260 3.89 7.81 14.64
C HIS A 260 4.29 7.50 16.09
N ARG A 261 3.88 8.32 17.05
CA ARG A 261 4.14 8.08 18.49
C ARG A 261 3.53 6.78 18.97
N ILE A 262 2.29 6.47 18.57
CA ILE A 262 1.65 5.18 18.89
C ILE A 262 2.49 4.01 18.34
N ALA A 263 2.90 4.07 17.07
CA ALA A 263 3.74 3.04 16.47
C ALA A 263 5.08 2.88 17.18
N ALA A 264 5.72 3.98 17.58
CA ALA A 264 7.00 3.97 18.29
C ALA A 264 6.90 3.27 19.67
N ILE A 265 5.78 3.46 20.35
CA ILE A 265 5.54 2.96 21.71
C ILE A 265 5.06 1.49 21.70
N ALA A 266 4.27 1.09 20.72
CA ALA A 266 3.68 -0.24 20.63
C ALA A 266 4.75 -1.35 20.61
N ARG A 267 4.52 -2.42 21.40
CA ARG A 267 5.49 -3.51 21.62
C ARG A 267 5.26 -4.72 20.74
N SER A 268 4.01 -4.97 20.40
CA SER A 268 3.61 -6.16 19.65
C SER A 268 3.27 -5.82 18.20
N PRO A 269 3.47 -6.77 17.25
CA PRO A 269 2.95 -6.61 15.90
C PRO A 269 1.43 -6.43 15.89
N GLY A 270 0.94 -5.60 14.97
CA GLY A 270 -0.49 -5.32 14.81
C GLY A 270 -0.77 -3.83 14.60
N VAL A 271 -2.07 -3.50 14.59
CA VAL A 271 -2.56 -2.12 14.53
C VAL A 271 -2.93 -1.66 15.94
N HIS A 272 -2.34 -0.58 16.37
CA HIS A 272 -2.53 0.01 17.70
C HIS A 272 -3.17 1.39 17.58
N ARG A 273 -4.14 1.64 18.45
CA ARG A 273 -4.75 2.96 18.67
C ARG A 273 -4.24 3.56 19.97
N LEU A 274 -4.53 4.83 20.19
CA LEU A 274 -4.14 5.52 21.41
C LEU A 274 -4.60 4.79 22.68
N GLN A 275 -5.82 4.24 22.67
CA GLN A 275 -6.36 3.49 23.83
C GLN A 275 -5.54 2.24 24.18
N ASP A 276 -4.85 1.62 23.22
CA ASP A 276 -4.08 0.39 23.42
C ASP A 276 -2.71 0.66 24.06
N VAL A 277 -2.25 1.91 24.01
CA VAL A 277 -0.94 2.37 24.51
C VAL A 277 -1.07 3.62 25.40
N LEU A 278 -2.24 3.88 25.95
CA LEU A 278 -2.59 5.16 26.58
C LEU A 278 -1.62 5.57 27.70
N LEU A 279 -1.25 4.63 28.57
CA LEU A 279 -0.32 4.89 29.66
C LEU A 279 1.08 5.22 29.14
N ASP A 280 1.62 4.36 28.29
CA ASP A 280 2.97 4.54 27.70
C ASP A 280 3.03 5.84 26.87
N TYR A 281 1.94 6.16 26.17
CA TYR A 281 1.82 7.39 25.37
C TYR A 281 1.87 8.65 26.25
N HIS A 282 1.19 8.61 27.39
CA HIS A 282 1.15 9.74 28.32
C HIS A 282 2.49 9.94 29.03
N LEU A 283 3.12 8.86 29.45
CA LEU A 283 4.46 8.90 30.04
C LEU A 283 5.51 9.46 29.08
N ALA A 284 5.45 9.06 27.80
CA ALA A 284 6.39 9.54 26.77
C ALA A 284 6.22 11.04 26.44
N GLY A 285 5.05 11.62 26.70
CA GLY A 285 4.75 13.03 26.44
C GLY A 285 5.15 14.00 27.57
N SER A 286 5.63 13.51 28.72
CA SER A 286 5.96 14.30 29.90
C SER A 286 7.46 14.55 30.00
N GLU A 287 8.00 15.55 29.33
CA GLU A 287 9.45 15.82 29.27
C GLU A 287 10.08 16.06 30.67
N ASP A 288 9.40 16.81 31.55
CA ASP A 288 9.93 17.24 32.85
C ASP A 288 10.13 16.08 33.83
N SER A 289 9.30 15.05 33.79
CA SER A 289 9.38 13.90 34.69
C SER A 289 9.96 12.64 34.05
N ALA A 290 10.08 12.60 32.74
CA ALA A 290 10.54 11.42 32.01
C ALA A 290 11.99 11.04 32.36
N ALA A 291 12.87 12.03 32.49
CA ALA A 291 14.26 11.81 32.87
C ALA A 291 14.38 11.25 34.30
N GLU A 292 13.65 11.83 35.26
CA GLU A 292 13.63 11.36 36.64
C GLU A 292 13.07 9.96 36.78
N LEU A 293 11.97 9.65 36.07
CA LEU A 293 11.40 8.31 36.05
C LEU A 293 12.34 7.29 35.42
N ALA A 294 13.00 7.64 34.32
CA ALA A 294 14.00 6.75 33.70
C ALA A 294 15.20 6.49 34.61
N ALA A 295 15.65 7.52 35.36
CA ALA A 295 16.76 7.44 36.30
C ALA A 295 16.50 6.50 37.51
N LEU A 296 15.24 6.12 37.79
CA LEU A 296 14.92 5.13 38.79
C LEU A 296 15.60 3.76 38.57
N LEU A 297 15.98 3.48 37.34
CA LEU A 297 16.69 2.25 36.98
C LEU A 297 18.21 2.38 37.00
N ASP A 298 18.78 3.59 37.15
CA ASP A 298 20.23 3.82 37.13
C ASP A 298 21.00 3.03 38.22
N PRO A 299 20.44 2.83 39.44
CA PRO A 299 21.08 1.98 40.42
C PRO A 299 21.22 0.53 40.01
N LEU A 300 20.50 0.08 38.98
CA LEU A 300 20.56 -1.30 38.46
C LEU A 300 21.62 -1.43 37.36
N ASP A 301 22.14 -0.32 36.81
CA ASP A 301 23.14 -0.33 35.78
C ASP A 301 24.44 -0.96 36.31
N GLY A 302 25.08 -1.77 35.48
CA GLY A 302 26.28 -2.52 35.86
C GLY A 302 25.97 -3.82 36.65
N HIS A 303 24.72 -4.08 37.06
CA HIS A 303 24.29 -5.30 37.69
C HIS A 303 23.61 -6.24 36.70
N ALA A 304 24.39 -7.22 36.20
CA ALA A 304 23.92 -8.13 35.15
C ALA A 304 22.58 -8.79 35.44
N GLY A 305 21.61 -8.65 34.59
CA GLY A 305 20.32 -9.33 34.61
C GLY A 305 19.29 -8.78 35.60
N LEU A 306 19.53 -7.67 36.32
CA LEU A 306 18.54 -7.11 37.26
C LEU A 306 17.42 -6.37 36.47
N VAL A 307 17.78 -5.50 35.54
CA VAL A 307 16.80 -4.79 34.71
C VAL A 307 15.95 -5.80 33.91
N GLU A 308 16.63 -6.81 33.32
CA GLU A 308 15.96 -7.90 32.59
C GLU A 308 15.00 -8.70 33.48
N ALA A 309 15.39 -8.94 34.75
CA ALA A 309 14.54 -9.69 35.69
C ALA A 309 13.28 -8.92 36.06
N VAL A 310 13.40 -7.60 36.31
CA VAL A 310 12.24 -6.74 36.59
C VAL A 310 11.34 -6.65 35.35
N ALA A 311 11.89 -6.41 34.17
CA ALA A 311 11.12 -6.33 32.92
C ALA A 311 10.37 -7.64 32.65
N ALA A 312 11.05 -8.78 32.67
CA ALA A 312 10.44 -10.08 32.47
C ALA A 312 9.39 -10.42 33.53
N PHE A 313 9.55 -9.97 34.77
CA PHE A 313 8.59 -10.18 35.82
C PHE A 313 7.29 -9.42 35.57
N LEU A 314 7.37 -8.17 35.11
CA LEU A 314 6.21 -7.39 34.74
C LEU A 314 5.53 -7.97 33.48
N ASP A 315 6.30 -8.33 32.46
CA ASP A 315 5.78 -8.90 31.18
C ASP A 315 5.15 -10.29 31.39
N CYS A 316 5.50 -11.00 32.49
CA CYS A 316 4.91 -12.27 32.87
C CYS A 316 3.78 -12.15 33.92
N ASP A 317 3.14 -10.98 34.03
CA ASP A 317 2.04 -10.70 34.98
C ASP A 317 2.41 -11.01 36.44
N LEU A 318 3.62 -10.67 36.84
CA LEU A 318 4.16 -10.92 38.19
C LEU A 318 4.24 -12.42 38.56
N ASP A 319 4.19 -13.32 37.57
CA ASP A 319 4.33 -14.76 37.80
C ASP A 319 5.81 -15.16 37.78
N ARG A 320 6.35 -15.44 38.93
CA ARG A 320 7.72 -15.87 39.18
C ARG A 320 8.14 -17.09 38.35
N ARG A 321 7.21 -18.09 38.17
CA ARG A 321 7.54 -19.31 37.42
C ARG A 321 7.57 -19.07 35.92
N ARG A 322 6.68 -18.24 35.40
CA ARG A 322 6.70 -17.80 34.01
C ARG A 322 7.97 -16.98 33.72
N THR A 323 8.33 -16.06 34.62
CA THR A 323 9.56 -15.26 34.54
C THR A 323 10.81 -16.14 34.51
N ALA A 324 10.90 -17.13 35.44
CA ALA A 324 12.02 -18.05 35.47
C ALA A 324 12.19 -18.84 34.17
N ARG A 325 11.09 -19.27 33.57
CA ARG A 325 11.08 -19.94 32.25
C ARG A 325 11.51 -19.01 31.13
N ALA A 326 10.99 -17.78 31.11
CA ALA A 326 11.35 -16.78 30.09
C ALA A 326 12.83 -16.43 30.12
N LEU A 327 13.41 -16.28 31.33
CA LEU A 327 14.83 -15.97 31.53
C LEU A 327 15.75 -17.20 31.54
N ARG A 328 15.19 -18.40 31.43
CA ARG A 328 15.93 -19.69 31.52
C ARG A 328 16.77 -19.83 32.80
N VAL A 329 16.23 -19.40 33.92
CA VAL A 329 16.86 -19.49 35.26
C VAL A 329 15.99 -20.24 36.24
N HIS A 330 16.54 -20.58 37.43
CA HIS A 330 15.75 -21.13 38.51
C HIS A 330 14.84 -20.06 39.13
N PRO A 331 13.62 -20.37 39.62
CA PRO A 331 12.75 -19.40 40.29
C PRO A 331 13.39 -18.64 41.47
N ASN A 332 14.23 -19.28 42.26
CA ASN A 332 14.96 -18.61 43.33
C ASN A 332 15.94 -17.53 42.79
N THR A 333 16.47 -17.71 41.61
CA THR A 333 17.32 -16.68 40.95
C THR A 333 16.50 -15.44 40.60
N VAL A 334 15.23 -15.62 40.19
CA VAL A 334 14.30 -14.51 39.94
C VAL A 334 14.05 -13.77 41.25
N ASP A 335 13.69 -14.49 42.35
CA ASP A 335 13.45 -13.88 43.66
C ASP A 335 14.66 -13.08 44.14
N ASN A 336 15.87 -13.66 44.06
CA ASN A 336 17.09 -13.00 44.47
C ASN A 336 17.38 -11.73 43.63
N ARG A 337 17.14 -11.76 42.30
CA ARG A 337 17.31 -10.60 41.43
C ARG A 337 16.31 -9.50 41.74
N LEU A 338 15.03 -9.83 41.93
CA LEU A 338 13.98 -8.88 42.30
C LEU A 338 14.25 -8.24 43.68
N ALA A 339 14.64 -9.06 44.68
CA ALA A 339 15.04 -8.55 46.00
C ALA A 339 16.25 -7.62 45.92
N ARG A 340 17.24 -7.95 45.07
CA ARG A 340 18.40 -7.10 44.87
C ARG A 340 18.04 -5.79 44.17
N ALA A 341 17.16 -5.84 43.19
CA ALA A 341 16.62 -4.65 42.52
C ALA A 341 15.90 -3.74 43.52
N ALA A 342 15.06 -4.32 44.37
CA ALA A 342 14.37 -3.59 45.46
C ALA A 342 15.35 -2.90 46.41
N GLN A 343 16.40 -3.59 46.82
CA GLN A 343 17.43 -3.02 47.70
C GLN A 343 18.17 -1.81 47.08
N LEU A 344 18.46 -1.88 45.77
CA LEU A 344 19.24 -0.85 45.07
C LEU A 344 18.39 0.38 44.75
N THR A 345 17.14 0.19 44.34
CA THR A 345 16.24 1.26 43.93
C THR A 345 15.34 1.80 45.04
N GLY A 346 15.19 1.06 46.15
CA GLY A 346 14.18 1.36 47.16
C GLY A 346 12.75 1.04 46.76
N LEU A 347 12.53 0.44 45.61
CA LEU A 347 11.22 0.10 45.05
C LEU A 347 10.97 -1.40 45.05
N ASP A 348 9.92 -1.86 45.74
CA ASP A 348 9.55 -3.27 45.75
C ASP A 348 8.71 -3.62 44.53
N PRO A 349 9.21 -4.50 43.62
CA PRO A 349 8.49 -4.88 42.41
C PRO A 349 7.23 -5.73 42.65
N HIS A 350 6.95 -6.14 43.91
CA HIS A 350 5.75 -6.85 44.29
C HIS A 350 4.62 -5.92 44.78
N THR A 351 4.89 -4.65 45.00
CA THR A 351 3.88 -3.65 45.38
C THR A 351 3.28 -2.96 44.17
N THR A 352 2.03 -2.51 44.25
CA THR A 352 1.40 -1.73 43.19
C THR A 352 2.22 -0.49 42.79
N HIS A 353 2.77 0.20 43.79
CA HIS A 353 3.63 1.37 43.57
C HIS A 353 4.92 1.02 42.83
N GLY A 354 5.62 -0.03 43.25
CA GLY A 354 6.81 -0.49 42.56
C GLY A 354 6.54 -0.96 41.12
N VAL A 355 5.45 -1.73 40.91
CA VAL A 355 5.02 -2.15 39.56
C VAL A 355 4.80 -0.96 38.63
N GLN A 356 4.09 0.07 39.12
CA GLN A 356 3.80 1.28 38.31
C GLN A 356 5.10 2.05 37.96
N LEU A 357 5.97 2.30 38.95
CA LEU A 357 7.20 3.05 38.72
C LEU A 357 8.22 2.29 37.86
N PHE A 358 8.41 0.99 38.09
CA PHE A 358 9.26 0.19 37.22
C PHE A 358 8.72 0.09 35.80
N GLY A 359 7.40 -0.06 35.64
CA GLY A 359 6.75 -0.10 34.33
C GLY A 359 6.98 1.22 33.57
N ALA A 360 6.77 2.35 34.23
CA ALA A 360 7.04 3.67 33.66
C ALA A 360 8.52 3.86 33.29
N ALA A 361 9.44 3.57 34.21
CA ALA A 361 10.87 3.72 34.01
C ALA A 361 11.41 2.85 32.86
N LEU A 362 11.00 1.59 32.80
CA LEU A 362 11.35 0.68 31.69
C LEU A 362 10.82 1.16 30.34
N THR A 363 9.61 1.70 30.30
CA THR A 363 9.03 2.28 29.07
C THR A 363 9.88 3.46 28.59
N LEU A 364 10.18 4.41 29.46
CA LEU A 364 10.95 5.60 29.13
C LEU A 364 12.39 5.29 28.69
N ARG A 365 13.08 4.37 29.37
CA ARG A 365 14.42 3.92 28.96
C ARG A 365 14.43 3.31 27.56
N ARG A 366 13.45 2.49 27.27
CA ARG A 366 13.32 1.90 25.93
C ARG A 366 13.11 2.94 24.86
N LEU A 367 12.26 3.94 25.09
CA LEU A 367 12.00 5.04 24.16
C LEU A 367 13.25 5.87 23.92
N ALA A 368 14.01 6.18 24.97
CA ALA A 368 15.27 6.88 24.87
C ALA A 368 16.33 6.11 24.05
N ALA A 369 16.43 4.79 24.24
CA ALA A 369 17.33 3.93 23.48
C ALA A 369 16.96 3.87 21.99
N GLY A 370 15.66 3.86 21.67
CA GLY A 370 15.18 3.92 20.27
C GLY A 370 15.42 5.25 19.58
N ALA A 371 15.35 6.37 20.31
CA ALA A 371 15.62 7.70 19.78
C ALA A 371 17.10 7.91 19.41
N THR A 372 18.02 7.30 20.19
CA THR A 372 19.48 7.42 19.97
C THR A 372 19.95 6.69 18.70
N THR A 373 19.26 5.64 18.30
CA THR A 373 19.56 4.90 17.05
C THR A 373 19.09 5.64 15.79
N GLY A 374 18.14 6.56 15.89
CA GLY A 374 17.66 7.38 14.76
C GLY A 374 18.44 8.68 14.53
N SER A 375 19.28 9.12 15.50
CA SER A 375 20.00 10.41 15.44
C SER A 375 21.43 10.33 14.90
N LEU A 376 21.95 9.14 14.59
CA LEU A 376 23.33 8.97 14.09
C LEU A 376 23.41 8.82 12.56
N GLY A 377 22.34 9.13 11.83
CA GLY A 377 22.24 9.04 10.37
C GLY A 377 21.81 10.34 9.68
N GLY A 378 22.16 11.50 10.22
CA GLY A 378 21.93 12.80 9.60
C GLY A 378 23.16 13.30 8.83
#